data_7ad37d99751e9e46c9d488314e794cbc
#
_entry.id   7ad37d99751e9e46c9d488314e794cbc
#
_cell.length_a   1.000
_cell.length_b   1.000
_cell.length_c   1.000
_cell.angle_alpha   90.00
_cell.angle_beta   90.00
_cell.angle_gamma   90.00
#
_symmetry.space_group_name_H-M   'P 1'
#
loop_
_entity.id
_entity.type
_entity.pdbx_description
1 polymer ?
#
loop_
_entity_poly.entity_id
_entity_poly.type
_entity_poly.pdbx_seq_one_letter_code
_entity_poly.pdbx_strand_id
1 'polypeptide(L)'
;MNLNTEHRRMEDKSVTAFLLSPHYRTCRHLLLQIIVLLMTINVFWYEPLQSVSFWRRFGGFLAYFVSINTVIYMNLYILVPCFLLKNRLGHYVLAAVLTNLVVIVFLSVTQGLLFEVILPGKDPGRFATFINTFSGILTIGFVTAGSAAISLFTHWLRYNLRIDELESTTLQSELTFLKNQINPHFLFNMLNNANVLIKRNPEEASKVLFKLEDLLRYQINDSSRERVSLASDIRFLNDYLNLENIRRDNFQFTLRQEGEVDSIWIQPLLFIPFVENAVKHSFDSEHSSYVHVFFKVEAHRLEFRCENSKPAVAVQQGKVGGIGLANIQRRLGLLYPEHYKLEQREDENLYSVILSITL
;
A
#
# COMPACT_ATOMS: atom_id res chain seq x y z
N MET A 1 -29.59 7.61 11.26
CA MET A 1 -28.26 6.98 11.37
C MET A 1 -28.01 6.72 12.84
N ASN A 2 -27.98 5.43 13.26
CA ASN A 2 -28.25 5.00 14.64
C ASN A 2 -27.09 5.28 15.59
N LEU A 3 -27.36 6.00 16.70
CA LEU A 3 -26.45 6.21 17.85
C LEU A 3 -25.81 4.89 18.35
N ASN A 4 -26.52 3.77 18.24
CA ASN A 4 -26.02 2.43 18.59
C ASN A 4 -24.88 1.93 17.66
N THR A 5 -24.83 2.38 16.42
CA THR A 5 -23.75 1.99 15.49
C THR A 5 -22.47 2.78 15.71
N GLU A 6 -22.58 4.04 16.14
CA GLU A 6 -21.41 4.85 16.53
C GLU A 6 -20.81 4.40 17.87
N HIS A 7 -21.67 4.05 18.83
CA HIS A 7 -21.18 3.53 20.12
C HIS A 7 -20.42 2.20 19.95
N ARG A 8 -20.94 1.26 19.15
CA ARG A 8 -20.25 0.02 18.80
C ARG A 8 -18.91 0.27 18.06
N ARG A 9 -18.89 1.23 17.13
CA ARG A 9 -17.66 1.60 16.42
C ARG A 9 -16.59 2.22 17.33
N MET A 10 -17.00 2.97 18.37
CA MET A 10 -16.06 3.54 19.35
C MET A 10 -15.56 2.48 20.34
N GLU A 11 -16.41 1.53 20.75
CA GLU A 11 -16.01 0.41 21.60
C GLU A 11 -15.05 -0.54 20.86
N ASP A 12 -15.33 -0.91 19.60
CA ASP A 12 -14.44 -1.70 18.76
C ASP A 12 -13.06 -1.04 18.56
N LYS A 13 -13.04 0.29 18.39
CA LYS A 13 -11.77 1.04 18.32
C LYS A 13 -11.00 1.03 19.63
N SER A 14 -11.67 1.04 20.77
CA SER A 14 -11.01 1.00 22.09
C SER A 14 -10.39 -0.36 22.39
N VAL A 15 -11.09 -1.46 22.07
CA VAL A 15 -10.59 -2.82 22.25
C VAL A 15 -9.44 -3.12 21.29
N THR A 16 -9.57 -2.75 20.02
CA THR A 16 -8.49 -2.92 19.04
C THR A 16 -7.26 -2.08 19.40
N ALA A 17 -7.45 -0.86 19.89
CA ALA A 17 -6.37 -0.02 20.38
C ALA A 17 -5.67 -0.65 21.60
N PHE A 18 -6.43 -1.20 22.56
CA PHE A 18 -5.86 -1.92 23.68
C PHE A 18 -5.03 -3.12 23.26
N LEU A 19 -5.52 -3.92 22.30
CA LEU A 19 -4.83 -5.13 21.83
C LEU A 19 -3.58 -4.83 21.01
N LEU A 20 -3.60 -3.80 20.15
CA LEU A 20 -2.58 -3.57 19.15
C LEU A 20 -1.59 -2.45 19.47
N SER A 21 -2.03 -1.40 20.19
CA SER A 21 -1.19 -0.24 20.45
C SER A 21 0.00 -0.59 21.38
N PRO A 22 1.22 -0.11 21.05
CA PRO A 22 2.39 -0.24 21.93
C PRO A 22 2.21 0.41 23.30
N HIS A 23 1.39 1.46 23.37
CA HIS A 23 1.11 2.19 24.61
C HIS A 23 0.54 1.30 25.71
N TYR A 24 -0.34 0.34 25.35
CA TYR A 24 -0.95 -0.58 26.31
C TYR A 24 -0.14 -1.87 26.55
N ARG A 25 1.10 -1.96 26.06
CA ARG A 25 1.93 -3.16 26.19
C ARG A 25 2.13 -3.53 27.67
N THR A 26 2.49 -2.59 28.50
CA THR A 26 2.69 -2.80 29.95
C THR A 26 1.41 -3.25 30.62
N CYS A 27 0.27 -2.64 30.31
CA CYS A 27 -1.03 -3.03 30.86
C CYS A 27 -1.40 -4.48 30.50
N ARG A 28 -1.17 -4.90 29.25
CA ARG A 28 -1.41 -6.29 28.82
C ARG A 28 -0.54 -7.29 29.57
N HIS A 29 0.75 -6.97 29.80
CA HIS A 29 1.65 -7.83 30.57
C HIS A 29 1.25 -7.88 32.04
N LEU A 30 0.87 -6.76 32.64
CA LEU A 30 0.38 -6.74 34.02
C LEU A 30 -0.91 -7.57 34.18
N LEU A 31 -1.86 -7.41 33.28
CA LEU A 31 -3.09 -8.22 33.28
C LEU A 31 -2.78 -9.72 33.16
N LEU A 32 -1.88 -10.10 32.25
CA LEU A 32 -1.42 -11.48 32.10
C LEU A 32 -0.78 -12.00 33.40
N GLN A 33 0.08 -11.21 34.05
CA GLN A 33 0.72 -11.58 35.31
C GLN A 33 -0.30 -11.76 36.46
N ILE A 34 -1.32 -10.90 36.52
CA ILE A 34 -2.41 -11.05 37.50
C ILE A 34 -3.17 -12.36 37.28
N ILE A 35 -3.48 -12.70 36.00
CA ILE A 35 -4.17 -13.96 35.68
C ILE A 35 -3.30 -15.16 36.09
N VAL A 36 -2.01 -15.15 35.70
CA VAL A 36 -1.10 -16.25 36.07
C VAL A 36 -0.94 -16.36 37.61
N LEU A 37 -0.87 -15.23 38.31
CA LEU A 37 -0.82 -15.21 39.76
C LEU A 37 -2.07 -15.84 40.38
N LEU A 38 -3.27 -15.47 39.90
CA LEU A 38 -4.53 -16.04 40.35
C LEU A 38 -4.63 -17.56 40.10
N MET A 39 -4.13 -18.02 38.92
CA MET A 39 -4.09 -19.45 38.64
C MET A 39 -3.15 -20.22 39.55
N THR A 40 -2.02 -19.64 39.90
CA THR A 40 -0.97 -20.33 40.67
C THR A 40 -1.12 -20.21 42.16
N ILE A 41 -1.86 -19.21 42.70
CA ILE A 41 -2.03 -19.00 44.12
C ILE A 41 -2.73 -20.16 44.83
N ASN A 42 -3.58 -20.92 44.09
CA ASN A 42 -4.22 -22.12 44.62
C ASN A 42 -3.22 -23.19 45.08
N VAL A 43 -2.04 -23.27 44.45
CA VAL A 43 -0.98 -24.19 44.88
C VAL A 43 -0.48 -23.89 46.26
N PHE A 44 -0.46 -22.61 46.63
CA PHE A 44 -0.04 -22.17 47.96
C PHE A 44 -1.08 -22.46 49.06
N TRP A 45 -2.38 -22.37 48.71
CA TRP A 45 -3.51 -22.55 49.66
C TRP A 45 -4.09 -23.95 49.68
N TYR A 46 -3.50 -24.90 48.94
CA TYR A 46 -4.00 -26.28 48.89
C TYR A 46 -3.92 -26.94 50.26
N GLU A 47 -5.08 -27.30 50.85
CA GLU A 47 -5.22 -27.82 52.22
C GLU A 47 -4.26 -28.94 52.63
N PRO A 48 -4.04 -30.00 51.78
CA PRO A 48 -3.09 -31.07 52.12
C PRO A 48 -1.65 -30.59 52.39
N LEU A 49 -1.30 -29.41 51.87
CA LEU A 49 0.03 -28.81 52.03
C LEU A 49 0.14 -27.84 53.22
N GLN A 50 -0.95 -27.65 54.00
CA GLN A 50 -0.91 -26.74 55.17
C GLN A 50 0.01 -27.24 56.29
N SER A 51 0.25 -28.55 56.36
CA SER A 51 1.22 -29.16 57.28
C SER A 51 2.69 -28.93 56.88
N VAL A 52 2.91 -28.44 55.64
CA VAL A 52 4.25 -28.20 55.08
C VAL A 52 4.73 -26.82 55.44
N SER A 53 6.03 -26.67 55.70
CA SER A 53 6.61 -25.37 56.06
C SER A 53 6.35 -24.30 54.99
N PHE A 54 6.19 -23.06 55.42
CA PHE A 54 5.93 -21.90 54.55
C PHE A 54 6.93 -21.82 53.38
N TRP A 55 8.22 -21.99 53.61
CA TRP A 55 9.25 -21.89 52.56
C TRP A 55 9.15 -22.93 51.48
N ARG A 56 8.73 -24.16 51.79
CA ARG A 56 8.50 -25.21 50.79
C ARG A 56 7.26 -24.93 49.95
N ARG A 57 6.16 -24.45 50.58
CA ARG A 57 4.95 -24.01 49.86
C ARG A 57 5.27 -22.86 48.93
N PHE A 58 6.04 -21.89 49.38
CA PHE A 58 6.49 -20.75 48.60
C PHE A 58 7.38 -21.19 47.42
N GLY A 59 8.31 -22.13 47.65
CA GLY A 59 9.14 -22.71 46.57
C GLY A 59 8.30 -23.41 45.49
N GLY A 60 7.29 -24.21 45.88
CA GLY A 60 6.33 -24.83 44.97
C GLY A 60 5.54 -23.80 44.17
N PHE A 61 4.96 -22.82 44.84
CA PHE A 61 4.27 -21.70 44.17
C PHE A 61 5.17 -21.00 43.12
N LEU A 62 6.40 -20.68 43.52
CA LEU A 62 7.34 -20.00 42.62
C LEU A 62 7.70 -20.88 41.39
N ALA A 63 7.90 -22.19 41.61
CA ALA A 63 8.16 -23.13 40.53
C ALA A 63 6.99 -23.20 39.51
N TYR A 64 5.74 -23.25 40.00
CA TYR A 64 4.56 -23.22 39.13
C TYR A 64 4.42 -21.88 38.40
N PHE A 65 4.58 -20.76 39.12
CA PHE A 65 4.48 -19.42 38.56
C PHE A 65 5.50 -19.21 37.43
N VAL A 66 6.77 -19.53 37.66
CA VAL A 66 7.85 -19.43 36.68
C VAL A 66 7.59 -20.36 35.48
N SER A 67 7.14 -21.60 35.73
CA SER A 67 6.87 -22.58 34.66
C SER A 67 5.77 -22.14 33.74
N ILE A 68 4.64 -21.65 34.25
CA ILE A 68 3.52 -21.15 33.42
C ILE A 68 3.96 -19.94 32.62
N ASN A 69 4.67 -19.02 33.25
CA ASN A 69 5.23 -17.86 32.53
C ASN A 69 6.19 -18.29 31.41
N THR A 70 7.06 -19.26 31.68
CA THR A 70 7.99 -19.79 30.66
C THR A 70 7.24 -20.33 29.47
N VAL A 71 6.20 -21.15 29.68
CA VAL A 71 5.36 -21.67 28.61
C VAL A 71 4.71 -20.56 27.80
N ILE A 72 4.09 -19.59 28.47
CA ILE A 72 3.39 -18.49 27.80
C ILE A 72 4.38 -17.64 26.99
N TYR A 73 5.46 -17.18 27.60
CA TYR A 73 6.41 -16.29 26.92
C TYR A 73 7.19 -17.00 25.82
N MET A 74 7.59 -18.25 26.02
CA MET A 74 8.23 -19.07 24.99
C MET A 74 7.28 -19.28 23.80
N ASN A 75 6.01 -19.55 24.06
CA ASN A 75 5.00 -19.68 23.00
C ASN A 75 4.78 -18.36 22.24
N LEU A 76 4.57 -17.24 22.96
CA LEU A 76 4.28 -15.95 22.35
C LEU A 76 5.46 -15.37 21.53
N TYR A 77 6.69 -15.51 22.03
CA TYR A 77 7.85 -14.83 21.44
C TYR A 77 8.74 -15.72 20.58
N ILE A 78 8.65 -17.06 20.74
CA ILE A 78 9.50 -17.99 20.00
C ILE A 78 8.68 -18.92 19.14
N LEU A 79 7.79 -19.75 19.73
CA LEU A 79 7.14 -20.84 19.00
C LEU A 79 6.16 -20.31 17.93
N VAL A 80 5.28 -19.39 18.29
CA VAL A 80 4.32 -18.83 17.33
C VAL A 80 5.04 -18.05 16.22
N PRO A 81 5.94 -17.09 16.48
CA PRO A 81 6.59 -16.33 15.40
C PRO A 81 7.53 -17.16 14.53
N CYS A 82 8.25 -18.12 15.13
CA CYS A 82 9.25 -18.89 14.38
C CYS A 82 8.66 -20.03 13.54
N PHE A 83 7.55 -20.63 14.00
CA PHE A 83 6.98 -21.82 13.36
C PHE A 83 5.55 -21.58 12.85
N LEU A 84 4.63 -21.13 13.71
CA LEU A 84 3.21 -21.07 13.37
C LEU A 84 2.92 -20.01 12.30
N LEU A 85 3.44 -18.80 12.46
CA LEU A 85 3.28 -17.71 11.48
C LEU A 85 4.08 -17.95 10.19
N LYS A 86 5.05 -18.86 10.19
CA LYS A 86 5.80 -19.28 8.99
C LYS A 86 5.20 -20.52 8.31
N ASN A 87 3.96 -20.87 8.65
CA ASN A 87 3.24 -22.03 8.10
C ASN A 87 3.94 -23.39 8.32
N ARG A 88 4.68 -23.53 9.45
CA ARG A 88 5.38 -24.76 9.83
C ARG A 88 4.69 -25.42 11.00
N LEU A 89 3.40 -25.78 10.81
CA LEU A 89 2.53 -26.30 11.87
C LEU A 89 3.12 -27.55 12.57
N GLY A 90 3.67 -28.50 11.81
CA GLY A 90 4.28 -29.72 12.39
C GLY A 90 5.43 -29.41 13.36
N HIS A 91 6.30 -28.46 12.99
CA HIS A 91 7.41 -28.04 13.87
C HIS A 91 6.90 -27.28 15.10
N TYR A 92 5.83 -26.49 14.94
CA TYR A 92 5.19 -25.81 16.08
C TYR A 92 4.63 -26.82 17.09
N VAL A 93 3.85 -27.82 16.63
CA VAL A 93 3.25 -28.83 17.49
C VAL A 93 4.34 -29.63 18.19
N LEU A 94 5.36 -30.09 17.48
CA LEU A 94 6.48 -30.83 18.07
C LEU A 94 7.20 -30.00 19.14
N ALA A 95 7.53 -28.75 18.86
CA ALA A 95 8.22 -27.87 19.80
C ALA A 95 7.35 -27.55 21.03
N ALA A 96 6.04 -27.32 20.84
CA ALA A 96 5.11 -27.11 21.95
C ALA A 96 4.96 -28.35 22.84
N VAL A 97 4.85 -29.55 22.25
CA VAL A 97 4.82 -30.82 23.00
C VAL A 97 6.11 -31.00 23.80
N LEU A 98 7.26 -30.79 23.19
CA LEU A 98 8.56 -30.91 23.88
C LEU A 98 8.69 -29.91 25.02
N THR A 99 8.30 -28.66 24.82
CA THR A 99 8.32 -27.62 25.87
C THR A 99 7.40 -28.00 27.03
N ASN A 100 6.17 -28.44 26.74
CA ASN A 100 5.22 -28.86 27.76
C ASN A 100 5.72 -30.07 28.53
N LEU A 101 6.33 -31.05 27.84
CA LEU A 101 6.93 -32.22 28.46
C LEU A 101 8.04 -31.86 29.46
N VAL A 102 8.96 -30.98 29.05
CA VAL A 102 10.04 -30.50 29.90
C VAL A 102 9.48 -29.81 31.16
N VAL A 103 8.46 -28.98 31.00
CA VAL A 103 7.82 -28.28 32.13
C VAL A 103 7.10 -29.27 33.05
N ILE A 104 6.39 -30.27 32.53
CA ILE A 104 5.71 -31.30 33.34
C ILE A 104 6.72 -32.10 34.16
N VAL A 105 7.83 -32.53 33.51
CA VAL A 105 8.90 -33.27 34.21
C VAL A 105 9.52 -32.39 35.30
N PHE A 106 9.81 -31.13 35.01
CA PHE A 106 10.34 -30.16 36.00
C PHE A 106 9.41 -30.02 37.20
N LEU A 107 8.10 -29.81 36.96
CA LEU A 107 7.10 -29.67 38.04
C LEU A 107 6.94 -30.99 38.83
N SER A 108 6.95 -32.17 38.17
CA SER A 108 6.88 -33.44 38.88
C SER A 108 8.10 -33.70 39.77
N VAL A 109 9.30 -33.39 39.29
CA VAL A 109 10.53 -33.46 40.11
C VAL A 109 10.47 -32.49 41.32
N THR A 110 10.04 -31.24 41.05
CA THR A 110 9.90 -30.23 42.10
C THR A 110 8.88 -30.66 43.15
N GLN A 111 7.77 -31.21 42.73
CA GLN A 111 6.74 -31.75 43.62
C GLN A 111 7.29 -32.89 44.51
N GLY A 112 8.01 -33.84 43.91
CA GLY A 112 8.66 -34.90 44.67
C GLY A 112 9.67 -34.39 45.69
N LEU A 113 10.55 -33.48 45.30
CA LEU A 113 11.57 -32.93 46.17
C LEU A 113 11.02 -32.06 47.33
N LEU A 114 9.96 -31.32 47.10
CA LEU A 114 9.39 -30.40 48.11
C LEU A 114 8.32 -31.06 48.98
N PHE A 115 7.57 -32.04 48.50
CA PHE A 115 6.35 -32.51 49.16
C PHE A 115 6.30 -34.02 49.48
N GLU A 116 6.94 -34.92 48.71
CA GLU A 116 6.87 -36.38 48.95
C GLU A 116 7.61 -36.83 50.19
N VAL A 117 8.64 -36.09 50.62
CA VAL A 117 9.42 -36.43 51.84
C VAL A 117 8.57 -36.28 53.12
N ILE A 118 7.37 -35.72 53.08
CA ILE A 118 6.62 -35.31 54.27
C ILE A 118 5.33 -36.09 54.52
N LEU A 119 4.87 -36.87 53.57
CA LEU A 119 3.69 -37.72 53.71
C LEU A 119 4.03 -39.23 53.51
N PRO A 120 4.92 -39.76 54.38
CA PRO A 120 5.22 -41.19 54.34
C PRO A 120 3.95 -41.97 54.72
N GLY A 121 3.45 -42.77 53.79
CA GLY A 121 2.34 -43.67 54.06
C GLY A 121 1.00 -43.38 53.41
N LYS A 122 0.83 -42.27 52.67
CA LYS A 122 -0.29 -42.06 51.76
C LYS A 122 0.18 -42.16 50.32
N ASP A 123 0.34 -43.35 49.83
CA ASP A 123 0.44 -43.61 48.41
C ASP A 123 -0.90 -43.15 47.77
N PRO A 124 -0.92 -42.14 46.93
CA PRO A 124 -2.18 -41.59 46.35
C PRO A 124 -2.89 -42.59 45.43
N GLY A 125 -2.41 -43.78 45.34
CA GLY A 125 -2.94 -44.80 44.44
C GLY A 125 -2.70 -44.44 42.97
N ARG A 126 -2.42 -45.47 42.15
CA ARG A 126 -2.11 -45.29 40.73
C ARG A 126 -3.15 -44.44 39.97
N PHE A 127 -4.43 -44.56 40.31
CA PHE A 127 -5.52 -43.81 39.68
C PHE A 127 -5.48 -42.30 40.00
N ALA A 128 -5.25 -41.91 41.26
CA ALA A 128 -5.15 -40.51 41.62
C ALA A 128 -3.90 -39.84 41.00
N THR A 129 -2.78 -40.56 40.97
CA THR A 129 -1.57 -40.08 40.28
C THR A 129 -1.82 -39.86 38.79
N PHE A 130 -2.52 -40.81 38.14
CA PHE A 130 -2.90 -40.69 36.73
C PHE A 130 -3.80 -39.45 36.51
N ILE A 131 -4.85 -39.23 37.31
CA ILE A 131 -5.75 -38.08 37.19
C ILE A 131 -4.99 -36.78 37.39
N ASN A 132 -4.12 -36.67 38.38
CA ASN A 132 -3.34 -35.46 38.65
C ASN A 132 -2.38 -35.14 37.48
N THR A 133 -1.68 -36.11 36.96
CA THR A 133 -0.77 -35.95 35.81
C THR A 133 -1.54 -35.52 34.57
N PHE A 134 -2.67 -36.19 34.30
CA PHE A 134 -3.53 -35.88 33.15
C PHE A 134 -4.12 -34.47 33.26
N SER A 135 -4.59 -34.05 34.42
CA SER A 135 -5.07 -32.69 34.69
C SER A 135 -3.97 -31.66 34.46
N GLY A 136 -2.74 -31.92 34.91
CA GLY A 136 -1.57 -31.05 34.66
C GLY A 136 -1.26 -30.89 33.18
N ILE A 137 -1.28 -32.00 32.41
CA ILE A 137 -1.10 -31.98 30.94
C ILE A 137 -2.16 -31.12 30.27
N LEU A 138 -3.44 -31.30 30.64
CA LEU A 138 -4.54 -30.52 30.10
C LEU A 138 -4.39 -29.03 30.44
N THR A 139 -4.05 -28.69 31.67
CA THR A 139 -3.88 -27.29 32.08
C THR A 139 -2.80 -26.58 31.29
N ILE A 140 -1.61 -27.19 31.15
CA ILE A 140 -0.50 -26.62 30.37
C ILE A 140 -0.86 -26.57 28.90
N GLY A 141 -1.55 -27.59 28.38
CA GLY A 141 -2.08 -27.62 27.01
C GLY A 141 -3.04 -26.47 26.73
N PHE A 142 -3.99 -26.20 27.62
CA PHE A 142 -4.91 -25.04 27.50
C PHE A 142 -4.18 -23.70 27.57
N VAL A 143 -3.19 -23.55 28.43
CA VAL A 143 -2.37 -22.33 28.53
C VAL A 143 -1.60 -22.11 27.21
N THR A 144 -1.00 -23.18 26.66
CA THR A 144 -0.28 -23.11 25.38
C THR A 144 -1.23 -22.76 24.24
N ALA A 145 -2.37 -23.44 24.13
CA ALA A 145 -3.36 -23.19 23.09
C ALA A 145 -3.96 -21.77 23.21
N GLY A 146 -4.32 -21.34 24.42
CA GLY A 146 -4.88 -20.02 24.68
C GLY A 146 -3.90 -18.89 24.32
N SER A 147 -2.64 -19.03 24.71
CA SER A 147 -1.60 -18.05 24.36
C SER A 147 -1.34 -18.00 22.84
N ALA A 148 -1.37 -19.14 22.16
CA ALA A 148 -1.27 -19.21 20.69
C ALA A 148 -2.48 -18.55 20.02
N ALA A 149 -3.70 -18.82 20.50
CA ALA A 149 -4.92 -18.24 19.98
C ALA A 149 -4.92 -16.70 20.08
N ILE A 150 -4.53 -16.16 21.23
CA ILE A 150 -4.39 -14.70 21.41
C ILE A 150 -3.36 -14.12 20.46
N SER A 151 -2.22 -14.78 20.27
CA SER A 151 -1.17 -14.33 19.35
C SER A 151 -1.64 -14.35 17.92
N LEU A 152 -2.31 -15.41 17.47
CA LEU A 152 -2.88 -15.52 16.13
C LEU A 152 -3.97 -14.47 15.91
N PHE A 153 -4.87 -14.29 16.88
CA PHE A 153 -5.93 -13.28 16.79
C PHE A 153 -5.37 -11.87 16.64
N THR A 154 -4.38 -11.50 17.45
CA THR A 154 -3.73 -10.17 17.33
C THR A 154 -2.99 -10.00 16.02
N HIS A 155 -2.39 -11.07 15.49
CA HIS A 155 -1.73 -11.05 14.18
C HIS A 155 -2.74 -10.91 13.05
N TRP A 156 -3.83 -11.68 13.07
CA TRP A 156 -4.92 -11.60 12.11
C TRP A 156 -5.56 -10.20 12.09
N LEU A 157 -5.78 -9.61 13.25
CA LEU A 157 -6.35 -8.28 13.36
C LEU A 157 -5.43 -7.21 12.74
N ARG A 158 -4.10 -7.29 12.97
CA ARG A 158 -3.12 -6.41 12.33
C ARG A 158 -3.10 -6.58 10.80
N TYR A 159 -3.21 -7.80 10.34
CA TYR A 159 -3.19 -8.12 8.92
C TYR A 159 -4.41 -7.52 8.21
N ASN A 160 -5.61 -7.67 8.79
CA ASN A 160 -6.83 -7.09 8.23
C ASN A 160 -6.75 -5.56 8.17
N LEU A 161 -6.31 -4.90 9.25
CA LEU A 161 -6.11 -3.45 9.23
C LEU A 161 -5.13 -2.99 8.14
N ARG A 162 -4.10 -3.79 7.87
CA ARG A 162 -3.14 -3.48 6.81
C ARG A 162 -3.71 -3.67 5.42
N ILE A 163 -4.57 -4.67 5.22
CA ILE A 163 -5.32 -4.86 3.96
C ILE A 163 -6.21 -3.64 3.70
N ASP A 164 -7.03 -3.24 4.68
CA ASP A 164 -7.94 -2.09 4.56
C ASP A 164 -7.18 -0.79 4.22
N GLU A 165 -6.02 -0.57 4.84
CA GLU A 165 -5.14 0.57 4.54
C GLU A 165 -4.61 0.53 3.10
N LEU A 166 -4.16 -0.63 2.63
CA LEU A 166 -3.66 -0.82 1.27
C LEU A 166 -4.77 -0.63 0.23
N GLU A 167 -5.94 -1.19 0.46
CA GLU A 167 -7.11 -1.01 -0.43
C GLU A 167 -7.52 0.45 -0.51
N SER A 168 -7.61 1.14 0.63
CA SER A 168 -7.92 2.58 0.66
C SER A 168 -6.87 3.41 -0.09
N THR A 169 -5.58 3.10 0.09
CA THR A 169 -4.48 3.80 -0.60
C THR A 169 -4.52 3.53 -2.10
N THR A 170 -4.82 2.30 -2.52
CA THR A 170 -4.95 1.93 -3.93
C THR A 170 -6.10 2.68 -4.58
N LEU A 171 -7.29 2.67 -3.96
CA LEU A 171 -8.46 3.40 -4.45
C LEU A 171 -8.19 4.91 -4.54
N GLN A 172 -7.51 5.49 -3.56
CA GLN A 172 -7.14 6.90 -3.57
C GLN A 172 -6.15 7.25 -4.68
N SER A 173 -5.22 6.33 -4.94
CA SER A 173 -4.26 6.46 -6.05
C SER A 173 -4.96 6.37 -7.41
N GLU A 174 -5.91 5.44 -7.57
CA GLU A 174 -6.73 5.30 -8.77
C GLU A 174 -7.60 6.53 -9.02
N LEU A 175 -8.27 7.05 -7.98
CA LEU A 175 -9.05 8.27 -8.06
C LEU A 175 -8.18 9.49 -8.43
N THR A 176 -6.99 9.59 -7.88
CA THR A 176 -6.04 10.65 -8.20
C THR A 176 -5.56 10.53 -9.65
N PHE A 177 -5.26 9.30 -10.08
CA PHE A 177 -4.89 9.02 -11.48
C PHE A 177 -6.01 9.42 -12.43
N LEU A 178 -7.25 9.01 -12.18
CA LEU A 178 -8.42 9.38 -12.99
C LEU A 178 -8.66 10.90 -13.03
N LYS A 179 -8.55 11.58 -11.89
CA LYS A 179 -8.65 13.05 -11.83
C LYS A 179 -7.56 13.76 -12.64
N ASN A 180 -6.35 13.23 -12.66
CA ASN A 180 -5.22 13.84 -13.36
C ASN A 180 -5.24 13.56 -14.88
N GLN A 181 -6.08 12.64 -15.36
CA GLN A 181 -6.28 12.42 -16.81
C GLN A 181 -6.95 13.61 -17.49
N ILE A 182 -7.73 14.40 -16.77
CA ILE A 182 -8.31 15.65 -17.26
C ILE A 182 -7.45 16.79 -16.72
N ASN A 183 -6.85 17.61 -17.61
CA ASN A 183 -6.16 18.83 -17.20
C ASN A 183 -7.19 19.92 -16.83
N PRO A 184 -7.49 20.16 -15.52
CA PRO A 184 -8.59 21.07 -15.14
C PRO A 184 -8.31 22.51 -15.58
N HIS A 185 -7.04 22.92 -15.54
CA HIS A 185 -6.65 24.26 -15.95
C HIS A 185 -6.86 24.49 -17.44
N PHE A 186 -6.54 23.53 -18.28
CA PHE A 186 -6.83 23.58 -19.73
C PHE A 186 -8.33 23.71 -19.96
N LEU A 187 -9.14 22.87 -19.31
CA LEU A 187 -10.59 22.86 -19.43
C LEU A 187 -11.20 24.22 -19.07
N PHE A 188 -10.84 24.76 -17.88
CA PHE A 188 -11.33 26.06 -17.46
C PHE A 188 -10.92 27.19 -18.43
N ASN A 189 -9.71 27.14 -18.94
CA ASN A 189 -9.25 28.13 -19.91
C ASN A 189 -10.03 28.07 -21.23
N MET A 190 -10.34 26.87 -21.72
CA MET A 190 -11.14 26.68 -22.94
C MET A 190 -12.59 27.14 -22.74
N LEU A 191 -13.23 26.82 -21.61
CA LEU A 191 -14.58 27.29 -21.28
C LEU A 191 -14.64 28.82 -21.15
N ASN A 192 -13.63 29.43 -20.54
CA ASN A 192 -13.55 30.90 -20.44
C ASN A 192 -13.39 31.53 -21.83
N ASN A 193 -12.54 30.96 -22.68
CA ASN A 193 -12.37 31.42 -24.05
C ASN A 193 -13.65 31.32 -24.86
N ALA A 194 -14.32 30.13 -24.80
CA ALA A 194 -15.61 29.92 -25.44
C ALA A 194 -16.66 30.96 -24.98
N ASN A 195 -16.73 31.28 -23.69
CA ASN A 195 -17.63 32.30 -23.14
C ASN A 195 -17.35 33.73 -23.71
N VAL A 196 -16.09 34.09 -23.90
CA VAL A 196 -15.71 35.35 -24.54
C VAL A 196 -16.12 35.33 -26.03
N LEU A 197 -15.86 34.22 -26.75
CA LEU A 197 -16.18 34.05 -28.15
C LEU A 197 -17.70 34.05 -28.43
N ILE A 198 -18.55 33.60 -27.54
CA ILE A 198 -20.02 33.60 -27.69
C ILE A 198 -20.53 35.04 -28.03
N LYS A 199 -19.92 36.04 -27.47
CA LYS A 199 -20.32 37.44 -27.71
C LYS A 199 -19.70 38.05 -28.97
N ARG A 200 -18.53 37.53 -29.42
CA ARG A 200 -17.76 38.10 -30.55
C ARG A 200 -17.95 37.32 -31.85
N ASN A 201 -17.92 36.01 -31.76
CA ASN A 201 -18.02 35.08 -32.87
C ASN A 201 -18.68 33.74 -32.41
N PRO A 202 -20.04 33.66 -32.41
CA PRO A 202 -20.79 32.49 -31.97
C PRO A 202 -20.43 31.21 -32.72
N GLU A 203 -20.10 31.30 -34.00
CA GLU A 203 -19.74 30.13 -34.82
C GLU A 203 -18.40 29.54 -34.37
N GLU A 204 -17.43 30.39 -34.06
CA GLU A 204 -16.14 29.98 -33.55
C GLU A 204 -16.25 29.43 -32.11
N ALA A 205 -17.08 30.02 -31.28
CA ALA A 205 -17.42 29.48 -29.96
C ALA A 205 -17.98 28.06 -30.04
N SER A 206 -18.90 27.81 -30.97
CA SER A 206 -19.42 26.46 -31.23
C SER A 206 -18.31 25.47 -31.64
N LYS A 207 -17.42 25.86 -32.54
CA LYS A 207 -16.29 25.02 -32.95
C LYS A 207 -15.38 24.66 -31.80
N VAL A 208 -15.07 25.62 -30.90
CA VAL A 208 -14.29 25.40 -29.69
C VAL A 208 -14.96 24.38 -28.77
N LEU A 209 -16.27 24.50 -28.56
CA LEU A 209 -17.03 23.59 -27.71
C LEU A 209 -17.09 22.16 -28.28
N PHE A 210 -17.31 21.99 -29.59
CA PHE A 210 -17.27 20.68 -30.24
C PHE A 210 -15.89 20.02 -30.13
N LYS A 211 -14.82 20.78 -30.41
CA LYS A 211 -13.45 20.24 -30.27
C LYS A 211 -13.12 19.88 -28.83
N LEU A 212 -13.61 20.66 -27.86
CA LEU A 212 -13.43 20.35 -26.44
C LEU A 212 -14.20 19.08 -26.04
N GLU A 213 -15.42 18.87 -26.59
CA GLU A 213 -16.18 17.64 -26.40
C GLU A 213 -15.40 16.43 -26.94
N ASP A 214 -14.86 16.50 -28.16
CA ASP A 214 -14.08 15.42 -28.76
C ASP A 214 -12.82 15.09 -27.95
N LEU A 215 -12.11 16.12 -27.44
CA LEU A 215 -10.97 15.93 -26.54
C LEU A 215 -11.37 15.21 -25.23
N LEU A 216 -12.42 15.68 -24.60
CA LEU A 216 -12.91 15.05 -23.35
C LEU A 216 -13.39 13.62 -23.59
N ARG A 217 -14.05 13.36 -24.71
CA ARG A 217 -14.49 12.01 -25.11
C ARG A 217 -13.30 11.08 -25.26
N TYR A 218 -12.23 11.51 -25.93
CA TYR A 218 -11.01 10.73 -26.06
C TYR A 218 -10.35 10.50 -24.69
N GLN A 219 -10.23 11.54 -23.85
CA GLN A 219 -9.64 11.42 -22.51
C GLN A 219 -10.42 10.49 -21.59
N ILE A 220 -11.74 10.44 -21.68
CA ILE A 220 -12.57 9.60 -20.80
C ILE A 220 -12.66 8.16 -21.33
N ASN A 221 -12.90 7.97 -22.62
CA ASN A 221 -13.23 6.67 -23.19
C ASN A 221 -12.00 5.91 -23.72
N ASP A 222 -11.12 6.60 -24.43
CA ASP A 222 -9.99 5.94 -25.10
C ASP A 222 -8.74 5.85 -24.22
N SER A 223 -8.57 6.78 -23.28
CA SER A 223 -7.43 6.72 -22.36
C SER A 223 -7.46 5.54 -21.39
N SER A 224 -8.63 4.94 -21.17
CA SER A 224 -8.83 3.76 -20.31
C SER A 224 -8.55 2.43 -21.04
N ARG A 225 -8.35 2.46 -22.36
CA ARG A 225 -8.01 1.26 -23.15
C ARG A 225 -6.53 0.92 -23.01
N GLU A 226 -6.21 -0.34 -23.17
CA GLU A 226 -4.82 -0.81 -23.14
C GLU A 226 -4.00 -0.23 -24.31
N ARG A 227 -4.60 -0.14 -25.49
CA ARG A 227 -4.00 0.45 -26.71
C ARG A 227 -5.02 1.20 -27.54
N VAL A 228 -4.55 2.21 -28.25
CA VAL A 228 -5.32 3.01 -29.23
C VAL A 228 -4.56 3.10 -30.56
N SER A 229 -5.25 3.41 -31.66
CA SER A 229 -4.55 3.65 -32.92
C SER A 229 -3.73 4.94 -32.86
N LEU A 230 -2.55 4.95 -33.46
CA LEU A 230 -1.70 6.13 -33.57
C LEU A 230 -2.45 7.29 -34.25
N ALA A 231 -3.28 7.00 -35.24
CA ALA A 231 -4.13 7.99 -35.91
C ALA A 231 -5.12 8.66 -34.95
N SER A 232 -5.65 7.95 -33.93
CA SER A 232 -6.53 8.53 -32.93
C SER A 232 -5.78 9.46 -31.98
N ASP A 233 -4.57 9.09 -31.56
CA ASP A 233 -3.72 9.95 -30.71
C ASP A 233 -3.26 11.21 -31.46
N ILE A 234 -2.92 11.07 -32.76
CA ILE A 234 -2.58 12.21 -33.65
C ILE A 234 -3.78 13.18 -33.78
N ARG A 235 -5.00 12.68 -34.00
CA ARG A 235 -6.22 13.52 -34.04
C ARG A 235 -6.42 14.28 -32.73
N PHE A 236 -6.28 13.59 -31.61
CA PHE A 236 -6.36 14.20 -30.28
C PHE A 236 -5.32 15.34 -30.11
N LEU A 237 -4.07 15.11 -30.50
CA LEU A 237 -3.03 16.16 -30.47
C LEU A 237 -3.33 17.34 -31.39
N ASN A 238 -3.86 17.07 -32.58
CA ASN A 238 -4.27 18.11 -33.52
C ASN A 238 -5.40 18.98 -32.95
N ASP A 239 -6.41 18.37 -32.30
CA ASP A 239 -7.50 19.11 -31.69
C ASP A 239 -7.02 19.93 -30.49
N TYR A 240 -6.11 19.39 -29.67
CA TYR A 240 -5.47 20.09 -28.56
C TYR A 240 -4.70 21.33 -29.08
N LEU A 241 -3.85 21.18 -30.11
CA LEU A 241 -3.08 22.27 -30.68
C LEU A 241 -3.98 23.33 -31.36
N ASN A 242 -5.06 22.92 -32.03
CA ASN A 242 -6.06 23.84 -32.57
C ASN A 242 -6.71 24.71 -31.49
N LEU A 243 -7.11 24.10 -30.36
CA LEU A 243 -7.69 24.84 -29.25
C LEU A 243 -6.69 25.83 -28.62
N GLU A 244 -5.42 25.44 -28.48
CA GLU A 244 -4.36 26.34 -28.01
C GLU A 244 -4.11 27.48 -29.02
N ASN A 245 -4.19 27.22 -30.32
CA ASN A 245 -4.06 28.24 -31.36
C ASN A 245 -5.21 29.26 -31.35
N ILE A 246 -6.44 28.84 -31.13
CA ILE A 246 -7.60 29.74 -31.00
C ILE A 246 -7.48 30.61 -29.72
N ARG A 247 -6.85 30.09 -28.67
CA ARG A 247 -6.70 30.80 -27.39
C ARG A 247 -5.60 31.88 -27.42
N ARG A 248 -4.59 31.73 -28.26
CA ARG A 248 -3.37 32.55 -28.27
C ARG A 248 -3.24 33.30 -29.58
N ASP A 249 -3.17 34.62 -29.54
CA ASP A 249 -3.09 35.47 -30.72
C ASP A 249 -1.81 35.26 -31.54
N ASN A 250 -0.68 34.93 -30.87
CA ASN A 250 0.65 34.79 -31.51
C ASN A 250 1.21 33.38 -31.43
N PHE A 251 0.36 32.35 -31.55
CA PHE A 251 0.78 30.96 -31.54
C PHE A 251 0.52 30.30 -32.90
N GLN A 252 1.49 29.56 -33.38
CA GLN A 252 1.38 28.79 -34.63
C GLN A 252 1.80 27.34 -34.39
N PHE A 253 1.18 26.41 -35.05
CA PHE A 253 1.61 25.01 -34.96
C PHE A 253 1.58 24.34 -36.35
N THR A 254 2.40 23.29 -36.49
CA THR A 254 2.29 22.34 -37.59
C THR A 254 2.30 20.93 -37.06
N LEU A 255 1.42 20.07 -37.56
CA LEU A 255 1.42 18.66 -37.29
C LEU A 255 1.49 17.92 -38.61
N ARG A 256 2.54 17.14 -38.81
CA ARG A 256 2.79 16.35 -40.03
C ARG A 256 2.95 14.89 -39.67
N GLN A 257 2.53 14.03 -40.61
CA GLN A 257 2.70 12.58 -40.48
C GLN A 257 3.21 12.00 -41.80
N GLU A 258 4.10 11.03 -41.70
CA GLU A 258 4.65 10.25 -42.81
C GLU A 258 4.54 8.76 -42.53
N GLY A 259 4.16 7.96 -43.51
CA GLY A 259 3.96 6.53 -43.40
C GLY A 259 2.53 6.14 -42.98
N GLU A 260 2.32 4.84 -42.77
CA GLU A 260 1.00 4.27 -42.48
C GLU A 260 0.72 4.27 -40.95
N VAL A 261 -0.01 5.28 -40.48
CA VAL A 261 -0.29 5.49 -39.04
C VAL A 261 -1.52 4.72 -38.54
N ASP A 262 -2.43 4.32 -39.43
CA ASP A 262 -3.71 3.70 -39.08
C ASP A 262 -3.56 2.28 -38.51
N SER A 263 -2.54 1.56 -38.96
CA SER A 263 -2.24 0.18 -38.54
C SER A 263 -1.46 0.07 -37.22
N ILE A 264 -0.96 1.20 -36.70
CA ILE A 264 -0.11 1.22 -35.49
C ILE A 264 -0.94 1.38 -34.27
N TRP A 265 -0.69 0.52 -33.27
CA TRP A 265 -1.34 0.55 -31.94
C TRP A 265 -0.34 0.92 -30.86
N ILE A 266 -0.65 1.98 -30.12
CA ILE A 266 0.19 2.55 -29.07
C ILE A 266 -0.57 2.67 -27.75
N GLN A 267 0.13 2.95 -26.67
CA GLN A 267 -0.47 3.35 -25.41
C GLN A 267 -1.14 4.73 -25.55
N PRO A 268 -2.38 4.91 -25.04
CA PRO A 268 -3.08 6.19 -25.13
C PRO A 268 -2.34 7.31 -24.40
N LEU A 269 -2.48 8.54 -24.92
CA LEU A 269 -1.90 9.73 -24.32
C LEU A 269 -0.37 9.63 -24.15
N LEU A 270 0.32 8.98 -25.09
CA LEU A 270 1.78 8.78 -25.01
C LEU A 270 2.53 10.08 -25.32
N PHE A 271 2.05 10.85 -26.30
CA PHE A 271 2.74 12.02 -26.85
C PHE A 271 2.28 13.34 -26.26
N ILE A 272 1.07 13.41 -25.67
CA ILE A 272 0.51 14.66 -25.13
C ILE A 272 1.42 15.35 -24.09
N PRO A 273 2.14 14.66 -23.20
CA PRO A 273 3.01 15.34 -22.24
C PRO A 273 4.16 16.12 -22.89
N PHE A 274 4.65 15.66 -24.04
CA PHE A 274 5.68 16.38 -24.80
C PHE A 274 5.10 17.61 -25.47
N VAL A 275 3.91 17.48 -26.06
CA VAL A 275 3.21 18.60 -26.72
C VAL A 275 2.76 19.65 -25.71
N GLU A 276 2.21 19.26 -24.56
CA GLU A 276 1.88 20.19 -23.47
C GLU A 276 3.12 20.98 -22.98
N ASN A 277 4.26 20.27 -22.81
CA ASN A 277 5.51 20.93 -22.44
C ASN A 277 5.97 21.93 -23.52
N ALA A 278 5.91 21.53 -24.77
CA ALA A 278 6.26 22.40 -25.89
C ALA A 278 5.38 23.66 -25.93
N VAL A 279 4.06 23.51 -25.82
CA VAL A 279 3.10 24.62 -25.78
C VAL A 279 3.34 25.52 -24.55
N LYS A 280 3.61 24.95 -23.39
CA LYS A 280 3.88 25.70 -22.15
C LYS A 280 5.16 26.52 -22.25
N HIS A 281 6.22 25.93 -22.79
CA HIS A 281 7.55 26.55 -22.83
C HIS A 281 7.79 27.41 -24.08
N SER A 282 6.92 27.37 -25.09
CA SER A 282 6.96 28.26 -26.25
C SER A 282 6.35 29.62 -25.97
N PHE A 283 5.66 29.84 -24.85
CA PHE A 283 4.91 31.08 -24.59
C PHE A 283 5.84 32.28 -24.51
N ASP A 284 5.61 33.23 -25.41
CA ASP A 284 6.22 34.56 -25.44
C ASP A 284 5.10 35.60 -25.56
N SER A 285 5.13 36.62 -24.74
CA SER A 285 4.13 37.70 -24.76
C SER A 285 4.39 38.74 -25.86
N GLU A 286 5.62 38.85 -26.37
CA GLU A 286 6.06 39.87 -27.30
C GLU A 286 6.34 39.33 -28.70
N HIS A 287 6.70 38.05 -28.80
CA HIS A 287 7.08 37.41 -30.07
C HIS A 287 6.17 36.26 -30.45
N SER A 288 6.17 35.91 -31.74
CA SER A 288 5.46 34.76 -32.25
C SER A 288 6.05 33.47 -31.71
N SER A 289 5.20 32.63 -31.11
CA SER A 289 5.55 31.30 -30.60
C SER A 289 5.08 30.20 -31.56
N TYR A 290 5.84 29.10 -31.64
CA TYR A 290 5.46 27.98 -32.48
C TYR A 290 5.74 26.61 -31.85
N VAL A 291 4.96 25.63 -32.31
CA VAL A 291 5.19 24.19 -32.00
C VAL A 291 5.06 23.40 -33.30
N HIS A 292 6.09 22.60 -33.58
CA HIS A 292 6.09 21.68 -34.75
C HIS A 292 6.10 20.25 -34.21
N VAL A 293 5.13 19.46 -34.69
CA VAL A 293 4.99 18.03 -34.33
C VAL A 293 5.10 17.21 -35.62
N PHE A 294 5.93 16.18 -35.58
CA PHE A 294 6.16 15.32 -36.70
C PHE A 294 6.15 13.85 -36.26
N PHE A 295 5.40 13.03 -37.01
CA PHE A 295 5.36 11.58 -36.85
C PHE A 295 5.89 10.92 -38.11
N LYS A 296 6.77 9.93 -37.97
CA LYS A 296 7.27 9.13 -39.05
C LYS A 296 7.18 7.66 -38.68
N VAL A 297 6.53 6.88 -39.55
CA VAL A 297 6.41 5.42 -39.43
C VAL A 297 7.19 4.77 -40.53
N GLU A 298 8.25 4.03 -40.19
CA GLU A 298 9.05 3.25 -41.13
C GLU A 298 9.17 1.81 -40.65
N ALA A 299 8.61 0.87 -41.41
CA ALA A 299 8.58 -0.57 -41.06
C ALA A 299 8.12 -0.83 -39.62
N HIS A 300 9.06 -1.12 -38.70
CA HIS A 300 8.79 -1.39 -37.27
C HIS A 300 9.23 -0.25 -36.36
N ARG A 301 9.46 0.94 -36.88
CA ARG A 301 9.94 2.09 -36.10
C ARG A 301 8.98 3.26 -36.22
N LEU A 302 8.59 3.79 -35.07
CA LEU A 302 7.87 5.04 -34.94
C LEU A 302 8.84 6.11 -34.40
N GLU A 303 8.99 7.20 -35.13
CA GLU A 303 9.70 8.39 -34.70
C GLU A 303 8.70 9.51 -34.49
N PHE A 304 8.73 10.08 -33.32
CA PHE A 304 7.99 11.30 -32.89
C PHE A 304 8.99 12.40 -32.63
N ARG A 305 8.77 13.59 -33.25
CA ARG A 305 9.57 14.78 -33.01
C ARG A 305 8.65 15.94 -32.63
N CYS A 306 8.98 16.61 -31.56
CA CYS A 306 8.29 17.82 -31.11
C CYS A 306 9.31 18.94 -30.90
N GLU A 307 9.11 20.07 -31.59
CA GLU A 307 9.99 21.22 -31.58
C GLU A 307 9.19 22.46 -31.17
N ASN A 308 9.76 23.32 -30.34
CA ASN A 308 9.12 24.58 -29.95
C ASN A 308 10.12 25.72 -29.88
N SER A 309 9.61 26.95 -30.15
CA SER A 309 10.35 28.19 -29.90
C SER A 309 10.61 28.38 -28.41
N LYS A 310 11.71 29.06 -28.08
CA LYS A 310 12.01 29.48 -26.72
C LYS A 310 11.73 31.00 -26.62
N PRO A 311 11.19 31.48 -25.48
CA PRO A 311 10.99 32.95 -25.27
C PRO A 311 12.34 33.64 -25.21
N ALA A 312 12.41 34.86 -25.79
CA ALA A 312 13.63 35.68 -25.86
C ALA A 312 14.15 36.10 -24.45
N VAL A 313 13.25 36.24 -23.51
CA VAL A 313 13.59 36.51 -22.09
C VAL A 313 13.37 35.22 -21.31
N ALA A 314 14.44 34.66 -20.77
CA ALA A 314 14.34 33.51 -19.86
C ALA A 314 13.50 33.90 -18.64
N VAL A 315 12.24 33.52 -18.62
CA VAL A 315 11.43 33.64 -17.40
C VAL A 315 12.10 32.72 -16.38
N GLN A 316 12.61 33.29 -15.28
CA GLN A 316 13.11 32.56 -14.13
C GLN A 316 11.94 31.77 -13.50
N GLN A 317 11.50 30.73 -14.16
CA GLN A 317 10.67 29.71 -13.55
C GLN A 317 11.62 28.79 -12.75
N GLY A 318 11.47 28.85 -11.43
CA GLY A 318 12.27 28.02 -10.50
C GLY A 318 12.32 26.57 -10.97
N LYS A 319 13.34 25.85 -10.57
CA LYS A 319 13.76 24.46 -10.91
C LYS A 319 12.66 23.34 -10.90
N VAL A 320 11.42 23.65 -11.27
CA VAL A 320 10.28 22.72 -11.29
C VAL A 320 10.16 21.95 -12.63
N GLY A 321 10.96 22.28 -13.65
CA GLY A 321 10.88 21.70 -15.02
C GLY A 321 11.33 20.22 -15.14
N GLY A 322 12.03 19.65 -14.15
CA GLY A 322 12.58 18.29 -14.23
C GLY A 322 11.59 17.14 -13.94
N ILE A 323 10.51 17.40 -13.23
CA ILE A 323 9.61 16.33 -12.73
C ILE A 323 8.77 15.69 -13.87
N GLY A 324 8.31 16.50 -14.81
CA GLY A 324 7.49 16.01 -15.94
C GLY A 324 8.25 15.03 -16.83
N LEU A 325 9.47 15.37 -17.18
CA LEU A 325 10.28 14.55 -18.10
C LEU A 325 10.78 13.25 -17.45
N ALA A 326 11.16 13.31 -16.19
CA ALA A 326 11.53 12.13 -15.42
C ALA A 326 10.37 11.13 -15.32
N ASN A 327 9.14 11.62 -15.13
CA ASN A 327 7.94 10.78 -15.13
C ASN A 327 7.68 10.15 -16.51
N ILE A 328 7.88 10.91 -17.59
CA ILE A 328 7.75 10.41 -18.95
C ILE A 328 8.80 9.30 -19.23
N GLN A 329 10.06 9.52 -18.88
CA GLN A 329 11.11 8.51 -19.02
C GLN A 329 10.82 7.25 -18.24
N ARG A 330 10.35 7.38 -16.99
CA ARG A 330 9.93 6.24 -16.17
C ARG A 330 8.76 5.48 -16.83
N ARG A 331 7.77 6.20 -17.35
CA ARG A 331 6.62 5.61 -18.08
C ARG A 331 7.08 4.87 -19.32
N LEU A 332 7.96 5.47 -20.14
CA LEU A 332 8.52 4.82 -21.35
C LEU A 332 9.34 3.58 -21.00
N GLY A 333 10.15 3.61 -19.94
CA GLY A 333 10.90 2.45 -19.47
C GLY A 333 10.03 1.27 -19.02
N LEU A 334 8.82 1.55 -18.48
CA LEU A 334 7.85 0.51 -18.13
C LEU A 334 7.09 -0.03 -19.35
N LEU A 335 6.75 0.82 -20.31
CA LEU A 335 5.93 0.45 -21.46
C LEU A 335 6.74 -0.17 -22.61
N TYR A 336 7.96 0.29 -22.82
CA TYR A 336 8.85 -0.10 -23.91
C TYR A 336 10.27 -0.42 -23.41
N PRO A 337 10.45 -1.41 -22.51
CA PRO A 337 11.76 -1.72 -21.93
C PRO A 337 12.75 -2.06 -23.06
N GLU A 338 13.85 -1.29 -23.15
CA GLU A 338 14.92 -1.41 -24.16
C GLU A 338 14.51 -1.15 -25.64
N HIS A 339 13.23 -0.81 -25.90
CA HIS A 339 12.69 -0.57 -27.24
C HIS A 339 12.40 0.89 -27.52
N TYR A 340 12.91 1.83 -26.72
CA TYR A 340 12.77 3.26 -27.00
C TYR A 340 14.10 4.01 -26.88
N LYS A 341 14.20 5.12 -27.59
CA LYS A 341 15.28 6.10 -27.49
C LYS A 341 14.67 7.49 -27.38
N LEU A 342 15.01 8.23 -26.33
CA LEU A 342 14.58 9.61 -26.13
C LEU A 342 15.78 10.53 -26.17
N GLU A 343 15.79 11.46 -27.14
CA GLU A 343 16.82 12.49 -27.31
C GLU A 343 16.20 13.86 -27.06
N GLN A 344 16.98 14.74 -26.45
CA GLN A 344 16.62 16.12 -26.23
C GLN A 344 17.74 16.99 -26.77
N ARG A 345 17.38 18.05 -27.47
CA ARG A 345 18.32 19.04 -28.01
C ARG A 345 17.80 20.40 -27.65
N GLU A 346 18.67 21.23 -27.13
CA GLU A 346 18.37 22.59 -26.71
C GLU A 346 19.39 23.53 -27.33
N ASP A 347 18.90 24.42 -28.16
CA ASP A 347 19.66 25.54 -28.76
C ASP A 347 19.19 26.87 -28.14
N GLU A 348 19.78 28.00 -28.54
CA GLU A 348 19.41 29.33 -28.01
C GLU A 348 17.92 29.65 -28.22
N ASN A 349 17.35 29.34 -29.38
CA ASN A 349 15.98 29.69 -29.76
C ASN A 349 15.04 28.50 -29.95
N LEU A 350 15.53 27.28 -29.86
CA LEU A 350 14.80 26.06 -30.17
C LEU A 350 15.01 25.01 -29.07
N TYR A 351 13.92 24.34 -28.68
CA TYR A 351 13.97 23.10 -27.93
C TYR A 351 13.32 21.98 -28.75
N SER A 352 13.95 20.84 -28.83
CA SER A 352 13.49 19.69 -29.60
C SER A 352 13.59 18.41 -28.79
N VAL A 353 12.53 17.59 -28.86
CA VAL A 353 12.46 16.24 -28.32
C VAL A 353 12.23 15.26 -29.44
N ILE A 354 13.02 14.20 -29.48
CA ILE A 354 12.89 13.10 -30.46
C ILE A 354 12.70 11.80 -29.67
N LEU A 355 11.57 11.13 -29.88
CA LEU A 355 11.28 9.82 -29.34
C LEU A 355 11.20 8.80 -30.46
N SER A 356 12.06 7.80 -30.42
CA SER A 356 12.03 6.65 -31.33
C SER A 356 11.56 5.41 -30.58
N ILE A 357 10.58 4.70 -31.10
CA ILE A 357 10.04 3.46 -30.53
C ILE A 357 10.14 2.36 -31.58
N THR A 358 10.63 1.20 -31.20
CA THR A 358 10.53 -0.03 -31.98
C THR A 358 9.20 -0.70 -31.68
N LEU A 359 8.36 -0.89 -32.73
CA LEU A 359 6.97 -1.37 -32.64
C LEU A 359 6.91 -2.90 -32.58
#